data_6a75c8527d5b487aeb8cc55ea35a3bfc
#
_entry.id   6a75c8527d5b487aeb8cc55ea35a3bfc
#
_cell.length_a   1.000
_cell.length_b   1.000
_cell.length_c   1.000
_cell.angle_alpha   90.00
_cell.angle_beta   90.00
_cell.angle_gamma   90.00
#
_symmetry.space_group_name_H-M   'P 1'
#
loop_
_entity.id
_entity.type
_entity.pdbx_description
1 polymer ?
#
loop_
_entity_poly.entity_id
_entity_poly.type
_entity_poly.pdbx_seq_one_letter_code
_entity_poly.pdbx_strand_id
1 'polypeptide(L)'
;MLRTEWTSVGELRALVHVPDEPVAALVLVDGSGEGCCDDWGGWAERIADLGAVVLTHDRPGCGGSPGNFLTQTLDDRAAEEREALAVLRKHPAVSGPVGLLGFSQGGWVGMLAAGKHADPADFLVSLSGPGVGPAAQDRHRIEIEVRAAGLPDEQVAAAIDWIDERTRRLRAGEDPAGVLELQRRHADRPWYEPATRYFDTVDMLAYLARLIDFEPAAVLPEVRCPALALFGGADPLVPVPPSVAAWVAGAPRLAGLAVFPGADHGLFVADPEPGVDRTGQLAPGFLPMLGSFLRSVG
;
A
#
# COMPACT_ATOMS: atom_id res chain seq x y z
N MET A 1 -26.53 -12.05 -2.18
CA MET A 1 -26.08 -11.53 -3.52
C MET A 1 -25.34 -10.22 -3.24
N LEU A 2 -24.12 -10.05 -3.75
CA LEU A 2 -23.36 -8.82 -3.56
C LEU A 2 -24.07 -7.65 -4.26
N ARG A 3 -24.26 -6.54 -3.54
CA ARG A 3 -24.84 -5.30 -4.07
C ARG A 3 -23.76 -4.21 -4.10
N THR A 4 -23.71 -3.43 -5.16
CA THR A 4 -22.79 -2.30 -5.30
C THR A 4 -23.55 -0.99 -5.37
N GLU A 5 -23.05 0.04 -4.69
CA GLU A 5 -23.68 1.34 -4.58
C GLU A 5 -22.65 2.46 -4.80
N TRP A 6 -22.94 3.40 -5.69
CA TRP A 6 -22.10 4.57 -5.90
C TRP A 6 -22.27 5.58 -4.76
N THR A 7 -21.16 6.17 -4.34
CA THR A 7 -21.10 7.24 -3.34
C THR A 7 -19.93 8.17 -3.63
N SER A 8 -19.56 9.01 -2.70
CA SER A 8 -18.35 9.85 -2.77
C SER A 8 -17.65 9.95 -1.41
N VAL A 9 -16.34 10.20 -1.45
CA VAL A 9 -15.51 10.62 -0.32
C VAL A 9 -15.03 12.02 -0.68
N GLY A 10 -15.58 13.04 -0.05
CA GLY A 10 -15.42 14.41 -0.51
C GLY A 10 -15.82 14.56 -1.98
N GLU A 11 -14.89 15.01 -2.83
CA GLU A 11 -15.08 15.14 -4.28
C GLU A 11 -14.67 13.88 -5.07
N LEU A 12 -14.16 12.83 -4.41
CA LEU A 12 -13.68 11.61 -5.05
C LEU A 12 -14.84 10.63 -5.24
N ARG A 13 -14.93 10.02 -6.40
CA ARG A 13 -15.87 8.93 -6.69
C ARG A 13 -15.55 7.75 -5.78
N ALA A 14 -16.58 7.09 -5.30
CA ALA A 14 -16.42 5.91 -4.45
C ALA A 14 -17.49 4.87 -4.76
N LEU A 15 -17.17 3.61 -4.45
CA LEU A 15 -18.04 2.46 -4.62
C LEU A 15 -18.12 1.67 -3.33
N VAL A 16 -19.34 1.30 -2.91
CA VAL A 16 -19.56 0.45 -1.73
C VAL A 16 -20.06 -0.91 -2.19
N HIS A 17 -19.39 -1.96 -1.75
CA HIS A 17 -19.79 -3.35 -1.95
C HIS A 17 -20.43 -3.88 -0.68
N VAL A 18 -21.68 -4.30 -0.76
CA VAL A 18 -22.49 -4.72 0.40
C VAL A 18 -22.83 -6.20 0.30
N PRO A 19 -22.31 -7.06 1.19
CA PRO A 19 -22.71 -8.47 1.28
C PRO A 19 -24.09 -8.63 1.94
N ASP A 20 -24.68 -9.82 1.83
CA ASP A 20 -25.98 -10.12 2.46
C ASP A 20 -25.93 -10.06 3.99
N GLU A 21 -24.86 -10.55 4.59
CA GLU A 21 -24.68 -10.65 6.04
C GLU A 21 -23.35 -10.01 6.46
N PRO A 22 -23.31 -8.67 6.63
CA PRO A 22 -22.09 -7.99 7.02
C PRO A 22 -21.71 -8.25 8.49
N VAL A 23 -20.41 -8.56 8.72
CA VAL A 23 -19.83 -8.74 10.07
C VAL A 23 -18.92 -7.58 10.45
N ALA A 24 -18.36 -6.88 9.46
CA ALA A 24 -17.50 -5.71 9.62
C ALA A 24 -17.59 -4.82 8.38
N ALA A 25 -16.97 -3.66 8.44
CA ALA A 25 -16.81 -2.79 7.27
C ALA A 25 -15.37 -2.31 7.15
N LEU A 26 -14.89 -2.07 5.94
CA LEU A 26 -13.55 -1.54 5.74
C LEU A 26 -13.42 -0.70 4.47
N VAL A 27 -12.47 0.23 4.50
CA VAL A 27 -12.00 0.95 3.33
C VAL A 27 -10.79 0.21 2.77
N LEU A 28 -10.75 -0.03 1.45
CA LEU A 28 -9.57 -0.49 0.74
C LEU A 28 -8.70 0.70 0.37
N VAL A 29 -7.45 0.67 0.80
CA VAL A 29 -6.47 1.75 0.60
C VAL A 29 -5.43 1.31 -0.41
N ASP A 30 -5.37 2.01 -1.54
CA ASP A 30 -4.47 1.72 -2.67
C ASP A 30 -2.97 1.78 -2.33
N GLY A 31 -2.18 1.12 -3.17
CA GLY A 31 -0.73 1.24 -3.23
C GLY A 31 -0.24 2.60 -3.76
N SER A 32 0.95 2.63 -4.37
CA SER A 32 1.64 3.86 -4.82
C SER A 32 1.20 4.38 -6.19
N GLY A 33 0.48 3.59 -6.97
CA GLY A 33 0.09 3.92 -8.35
C GLY A 33 -1.20 4.74 -8.47
N GLU A 34 -1.70 4.83 -9.68
CA GLU A 34 -3.07 5.25 -9.94
C GLU A 34 -4.04 4.28 -9.27
N GLY A 35 -5.18 4.78 -8.82
CA GLY A 35 -6.22 3.97 -8.18
C GLY A 35 -7.61 4.48 -8.53
N CYS A 36 -8.43 3.58 -9.10
CA CYS A 36 -9.82 3.84 -9.41
C CYS A 36 -10.71 2.95 -8.57
N CYS A 37 -11.79 3.50 -8.05
CA CYS A 37 -12.69 2.78 -7.14
C CYS A 37 -13.34 1.52 -7.75
N ASP A 38 -13.41 1.45 -9.07
CA ASP A 38 -14.01 0.36 -9.85
C ASP A 38 -12.98 -0.55 -10.54
N ASP A 39 -11.67 -0.39 -10.27
CA ASP A 39 -10.59 -1.19 -10.86
C ASP A 39 -9.70 -1.87 -9.80
N TRP A 40 -10.32 -2.66 -8.95
CA TRP A 40 -9.62 -3.44 -7.92
C TRP A 40 -9.36 -4.91 -8.31
N GLY A 41 -9.56 -5.27 -9.59
CA GLY A 41 -9.26 -6.62 -10.09
C GLY A 41 -9.97 -7.74 -9.32
N GLY A 42 -11.19 -7.49 -8.83
CA GLY A 42 -11.98 -8.48 -8.06
C GLY A 42 -11.66 -8.55 -6.56
N TRP A 43 -10.74 -7.71 -6.05
CA TRP A 43 -10.39 -7.72 -4.63
C TRP A 43 -11.51 -7.26 -3.72
N ALA A 44 -12.24 -6.20 -4.10
CA ALA A 44 -13.34 -5.66 -3.31
C ALA A 44 -14.45 -6.70 -3.12
N GLU A 45 -14.82 -7.39 -4.19
CA GLU A 45 -15.80 -8.47 -4.18
C GLU A 45 -15.37 -9.65 -3.31
N ARG A 46 -14.12 -10.09 -3.45
CA ARG A 46 -13.56 -11.18 -2.64
C ARG A 46 -13.56 -10.90 -1.15
N ILE A 47 -13.27 -9.66 -0.78
CA ILE A 47 -13.28 -9.25 0.63
C ILE A 47 -14.73 -9.11 1.11
N ALA A 48 -15.63 -8.61 0.26
CA ALA A 48 -17.05 -8.57 0.58
C ALA A 48 -17.65 -9.97 0.77
N ASP A 49 -17.20 -10.97 0.01
CA ASP A 49 -17.60 -12.38 0.19
C ASP A 49 -17.17 -12.97 1.56
N LEU A 50 -16.22 -12.33 2.26
CA LEU A 50 -15.84 -12.68 3.63
C LEU A 50 -16.78 -12.07 4.68
N GLY A 51 -17.78 -11.29 4.26
CA GLY A 51 -18.75 -10.61 5.13
C GLY A 51 -18.38 -9.16 5.47
N ALA A 52 -17.48 -8.51 4.70
CA ALA A 52 -17.18 -7.10 4.92
C ALA A 52 -18.01 -6.20 3.99
N VAL A 53 -18.58 -5.10 4.51
CA VAL A 53 -18.95 -3.96 3.66
C VAL A 53 -17.66 -3.27 3.23
N VAL A 54 -17.41 -3.19 1.92
CA VAL A 54 -16.14 -2.67 1.39
C VAL A 54 -16.38 -1.36 0.67
N LEU A 55 -15.65 -0.31 1.06
CA LEU A 55 -15.60 0.95 0.35
C LEU A 55 -14.26 1.07 -0.38
N THR A 56 -14.33 1.42 -1.66
CA THR A 56 -13.21 1.85 -2.49
C THR A 56 -13.45 3.27 -2.97
N HIS A 57 -12.43 4.08 -3.13
CA HIS A 57 -12.55 5.41 -3.73
C HIS A 57 -11.43 5.68 -4.73
N ASP A 58 -11.67 6.60 -5.65
CA ASP A 58 -10.64 7.04 -6.59
C ASP A 58 -9.53 7.80 -5.84
N ARG A 59 -8.32 7.71 -6.35
CA ARG A 59 -7.28 8.67 -5.98
C ARG A 59 -7.51 9.99 -6.75
N PRO A 60 -7.07 11.13 -6.20
CA PRO A 60 -7.16 12.42 -6.90
C PRO A 60 -6.55 12.37 -8.30
N GLY A 61 -7.34 12.74 -9.30
CA GLY A 61 -6.98 12.70 -10.72
C GLY A 61 -7.17 11.35 -11.41
N CYS A 62 -7.67 10.33 -10.70
CA CYS A 62 -7.99 9.01 -11.27
C CYS A 62 -9.49 8.82 -11.42
N GLY A 63 -9.92 7.85 -12.25
CA GLY A 63 -11.31 7.41 -12.37
C GLY A 63 -12.33 8.51 -12.76
N GLY A 64 -11.88 9.69 -13.12
CA GLY A 64 -12.71 10.87 -13.38
C GLY A 64 -12.86 11.79 -12.17
N SER A 65 -12.26 11.48 -11.04
CA SER A 65 -12.18 12.35 -9.86
C SER A 65 -11.18 13.51 -10.06
N PRO A 66 -11.41 14.69 -9.48
CA PRO A 66 -10.53 15.84 -9.63
C PRO A 66 -9.22 15.67 -8.86
N GLY A 67 -8.23 16.53 -9.15
CA GLY A 67 -6.98 16.61 -8.41
C GLY A 67 -5.80 15.93 -9.10
N ASN A 68 -4.75 15.65 -8.31
CA ASN A 68 -3.53 14.97 -8.76
C ASN A 68 -2.87 14.27 -7.57
N PHE A 69 -2.88 12.95 -7.55
CA PHE A 69 -2.30 12.15 -6.46
C PHE A 69 -0.79 12.34 -6.28
N LEU A 70 -0.05 12.75 -7.32
CA LEU A 70 1.39 13.02 -7.21
C LEU A 70 1.71 14.23 -6.35
N THR A 71 0.73 15.09 -6.04
CA THR A 71 0.92 16.24 -5.15
C THR A 71 0.68 15.92 -3.67
N GLN A 72 0.14 14.74 -3.36
CA GLN A 72 -0.20 14.34 -2.00
C GLN A 72 1.01 13.91 -1.18
N THR A 73 0.94 14.20 0.11
CA THR A 73 1.73 13.53 1.15
C THR A 73 1.01 12.27 1.64
N LEU A 74 1.66 11.46 2.47
CA LEU A 74 0.99 10.34 3.16
C LEU A 74 -0.05 10.83 4.18
N ASP A 75 0.15 12.00 4.78
CA ASP A 75 -0.81 12.61 5.70
C ASP A 75 -2.07 13.09 4.98
N ASP A 76 -1.95 13.67 3.77
CA ASP A 76 -3.10 14.02 2.93
C ASP A 76 -3.92 12.77 2.60
N ARG A 77 -3.27 11.69 2.16
CA ARG A 77 -3.92 10.40 1.93
C ARG A 77 -4.61 9.87 3.18
N ALA A 78 -3.91 9.88 4.32
CA ALA A 78 -4.49 9.44 5.58
C ALA A 78 -5.70 10.27 6.02
N ALA A 79 -5.75 11.55 5.66
CA ALA A 79 -6.93 12.40 5.89
C ALA A 79 -8.11 11.96 5.02
N GLU A 80 -7.88 11.65 3.74
CA GLU A 80 -8.89 11.08 2.83
C GLU A 80 -9.45 9.75 3.37
N GLU A 81 -8.59 8.86 3.85
CA GLU A 81 -9.04 7.59 4.43
C GLU A 81 -9.88 7.76 5.70
N ARG A 82 -9.58 8.76 6.53
CA ARG A 82 -10.43 9.09 7.68
C ARG A 82 -11.80 9.64 7.24
N GLU A 83 -11.85 10.41 6.15
CA GLU A 83 -13.12 10.83 5.56
C GLU A 83 -13.90 9.64 5.01
N ALA A 84 -13.23 8.71 4.32
CA ALA A 84 -13.81 7.46 3.83
C ALA A 84 -14.38 6.60 4.96
N LEU A 85 -13.65 6.45 6.08
CA LEU A 85 -14.17 5.79 7.30
C LEU A 85 -15.44 6.47 7.82
N ALA A 86 -15.47 7.80 7.85
CA ALA A 86 -16.65 8.56 8.31
C ALA A 86 -17.85 8.40 7.36
N VAL A 87 -17.62 8.30 6.06
CA VAL A 87 -18.66 7.98 5.07
C VAL A 87 -19.18 6.56 5.30
N LEU A 88 -18.29 5.58 5.43
CA LEU A 88 -18.65 4.18 5.60
C LEU A 88 -19.42 3.93 6.92
N ARG A 89 -19.03 4.59 8.01
CA ARG A 89 -19.74 4.50 9.30
C ARG A 89 -21.21 4.97 9.24
N LYS A 90 -21.55 5.84 8.29
CA LYS A 90 -22.91 6.34 8.08
C LYS A 90 -23.73 5.47 7.14
N HIS A 91 -23.11 4.48 6.49
CA HIS A 91 -23.79 3.63 5.54
C HIS A 91 -24.78 2.69 6.25
N PRO A 92 -26.06 2.58 5.78
CA PRO A 92 -27.11 1.85 6.49
C PRO A 92 -26.86 0.35 6.67
N ALA A 93 -25.98 -0.25 5.85
CA ALA A 93 -25.59 -1.66 5.98
C ALA A 93 -24.49 -1.88 7.03
N VAL A 94 -23.93 -0.83 7.63
CA VAL A 94 -22.85 -0.91 8.61
C VAL A 94 -23.41 -0.77 10.01
N SER A 95 -23.26 -1.84 10.80
CA SER A 95 -23.68 -1.88 12.22
C SER A 95 -22.56 -2.35 13.16
N GLY A 96 -21.43 -2.77 12.60
CA GLY A 96 -20.26 -3.29 13.30
C GLY A 96 -19.03 -2.37 13.17
N PRO A 97 -17.84 -2.88 13.51
CA PRO A 97 -16.59 -2.12 13.45
C PRO A 97 -16.23 -1.73 12.01
N VAL A 98 -15.58 -0.57 11.89
CA VAL A 98 -15.15 0.00 10.61
C VAL A 98 -13.64 0.21 10.62
N GLY A 99 -12.92 -0.48 9.74
CA GLY A 99 -11.48 -0.48 9.68
C GLY A 99 -10.91 -0.11 8.31
N LEU A 100 -9.61 -0.38 8.17
CA LEU A 100 -8.85 -0.15 6.95
C LEU A 100 -8.17 -1.45 6.52
N LEU A 101 -8.07 -1.67 5.19
CA LEU A 101 -7.15 -2.62 4.60
C LEU A 101 -6.24 -1.86 3.64
N GLY A 102 -4.98 -1.64 4.05
CA GLY A 102 -3.99 -0.94 3.24
C GLY A 102 -3.08 -1.90 2.49
N PHE A 103 -3.04 -1.76 1.17
CA PHE A 103 -2.15 -2.53 0.30
C PHE A 103 -0.87 -1.75 0.00
N SER A 104 0.30 -2.37 0.16
CA SER A 104 1.59 -1.76 -0.20
C SER A 104 1.78 -0.40 0.49
N GLN A 105 1.95 0.70 -0.24
CA GLN A 105 1.98 2.06 0.29
C GLN A 105 0.73 2.40 1.11
N GLY A 106 -0.43 1.83 0.75
CA GLY A 106 -1.65 1.93 1.54
C GLY A 106 -1.51 1.40 2.96
N GLY A 107 -0.55 0.51 3.22
CA GLY A 107 -0.18 0.10 4.57
C GLY A 107 0.38 1.24 5.41
N TRP A 108 1.23 2.11 4.85
CA TRP A 108 1.71 3.32 5.54
C TRP A 108 0.58 4.31 5.78
N VAL A 109 -0.26 4.51 4.76
CA VAL A 109 -1.46 5.38 4.88
C VAL A 109 -2.39 4.86 5.96
N GLY A 110 -2.64 3.55 5.99
CA GLY A 110 -3.45 2.89 7.01
C GLY A 110 -2.88 3.06 8.44
N MET A 111 -1.55 2.96 8.62
CA MET A 111 -0.90 3.23 9.91
C MET A 111 -1.16 4.66 10.37
N LEU A 112 -1.01 5.65 9.47
CA LEU A 112 -1.27 7.07 9.77
C LEU A 112 -2.75 7.33 10.06
N ALA A 113 -3.65 6.76 9.25
CA ALA A 113 -5.08 6.96 9.42
C ALA A 113 -5.65 6.27 10.68
N ALA A 114 -5.10 5.09 11.04
CA ALA A 114 -5.48 4.36 12.25
C ALA A 114 -4.76 4.82 13.52
N GLY A 115 -3.75 5.70 13.39
CA GLY A 115 -2.98 6.23 14.50
C GLY A 115 -3.79 7.10 15.45
N LYS A 116 -3.10 7.96 16.20
CA LYS A 116 -3.68 8.79 17.26
C LYS A 116 -4.57 9.92 16.70
N HIS A 117 -5.84 9.64 16.50
CA HIS A 117 -6.87 10.60 16.09
C HIS A 117 -8.12 10.50 16.98
N ALA A 118 -8.99 11.53 16.89
CA ALA A 118 -10.21 11.60 17.68
C ALA A 118 -11.23 10.48 17.29
N ASP A 119 -11.21 10.03 16.04
CA ASP A 119 -12.09 9.00 15.48
C ASP A 119 -11.30 7.99 14.66
N PRO A 120 -10.49 7.14 15.33
CA PRO A 120 -9.60 6.20 14.67
C PRO A 120 -10.37 5.04 14.01
N ALA A 121 -9.69 4.29 13.14
CA ALA A 121 -10.18 3.00 12.65
C ALA A 121 -10.34 2.00 13.82
N ASP A 122 -11.38 1.16 13.75
CA ASP A 122 -11.62 0.14 14.76
C ASP A 122 -10.65 -1.05 14.61
N PHE A 123 -10.11 -1.26 13.41
CA PHE A 123 -9.04 -2.22 13.11
C PHE A 123 -8.22 -1.81 11.89
N LEU A 124 -7.05 -2.42 11.73
CA LEU A 124 -6.15 -2.23 10.58
C LEU A 124 -5.71 -3.59 10.03
N VAL A 125 -5.84 -3.78 8.72
CA VAL A 125 -5.16 -4.84 7.98
C VAL A 125 -4.09 -4.20 7.10
N SER A 126 -2.84 -4.64 7.23
CA SER A 126 -1.74 -4.24 6.36
C SER A 126 -1.37 -5.40 5.47
N LEU A 127 -1.64 -5.28 4.17
CA LEU A 127 -1.36 -6.28 3.16
C LEU A 127 -0.13 -5.85 2.36
N SER A 128 0.97 -6.56 2.53
CA SER A 128 2.28 -6.22 1.95
C SER A 128 2.72 -4.76 2.21
N GLY A 129 2.21 -4.17 3.32
CA GLY A 129 2.57 -2.82 3.73
C GLY A 129 3.95 -2.80 4.40
N PRO A 130 4.93 -2.02 3.87
CA PRO A 130 6.28 -2.06 4.41
C PRO A 130 6.36 -1.56 5.85
N GLY A 131 7.09 -2.27 6.69
CA GLY A 131 7.47 -1.82 8.03
C GLY A 131 8.71 -0.94 8.06
N VAL A 132 9.26 -0.62 6.87
CA VAL A 132 10.39 0.27 6.66
C VAL A 132 9.96 1.49 5.84
N GLY A 133 10.71 2.57 5.92
CA GLY A 133 10.41 3.80 5.17
C GLY A 133 10.69 3.68 3.65
N PRO A 134 10.21 4.66 2.86
CA PRO A 134 10.29 4.64 1.39
C PRO A 134 11.71 4.49 0.85
N ALA A 135 12.69 5.14 1.47
CA ALA A 135 14.09 5.05 1.05
C ALA A 135 14.66 3.62 1.18
N ALA A 136 14.35 2.94 2.29
CA ALA A 136 14.81 1.57 2.52
C ALA A 136 14.08 0.56 1.61
N GLN A 137 12.78 0.78 1.38
CA GLN A 137 12.00 -0.03 0.45
C GLN A 137 12.51 0.13 -0.98
N ASP A 138 12.72 1.35 -1.45
CA ASP A 138 13.18 1.64 -2.81
C ASP A 138 14.56 1.04 -3.06
N ARG A 139 15.49 1.20 -2.10
CA ARG A 139 16.80 0.57 -2.14
C ARG A 139 16.72 -0.96 -2.28
N HIS A 140 15.86 -1.62 -1.49
CA HIS A 140 15.64 -3.07 -1.56
C HIS A 140 15.11 -3.51 -2.92
N ARG A 141 14.06 -2.84 -3.41
CA ARG A 141 13.47 -3.11 -4.72
C ARG A 141 14.51 -3.02 -5.83
N ILE A 142 15.29 -1.93 -5.85
CA ILE A 142 16.31 -1.70 -6.89
C ILE A 142 17.41 -2.76 -6.85
N GLU A 143 17.86 -3.16 -5.67
CA GLU A 143 18.82 -4.25 -5.54
C GLU A 143 18.28 -5.55 -6.18
N ILE A 144 17.03 -5.90 -5.91
CA ILE A 144 16.37 -7.08 -6.50
C ILE A 144 16.25 -6.93 -8.03
N GLU A 145 15.76 -5.79 -8.52
CA GLU A 145 15.52 -5.58 -9.94
C GLU A 145 16.81 -5.56 -10.78
N VAL A 146 17.86 -4.91 -10.26
CA VAL A 146 19.16 -4.87 -10.95
C VAL A 146 19.81 -6.26 -10.97
N ARG A 147 19.69 -7.05 -9.89
CA ARG A 147 20.14 -8.45 -9.88
C ARG A 147 19.31 -9.32 -10.83
N ALA A 148 17.99 -9.15 -10.87
CA ALA A 148 17.11 -9.87 -11.78
C ALA A 148 17.38 -9.56 -13.25
N ALA A 149 17.92 -8.38 -13.56
CA ALA A 149 18.42 -8.03 -14.89
C ALA A 149 19.75 -8.75 -15.27
N GLY A 150 20.28 -9.59 -14.39
CA GLY A 150 21.51 -10.37 -14.62
C GLY A 150 22.80 -9.56 -14.52
N LEU A 151 22.74 -8.38 -13.89
CA LEU A 151 23.90 -7.51 -13.77
C LEU A 151 24.84 -7.95 -12.63
N PRO A 152 26.18 -7.80 -12.80
CA PRO A 152 27.15 -8.19 -11.80
C PRO A 152 27.11 -7.28 -10.57
N ASP A 153 27.64 -7.76 -9.44
CA ASP A 153 27.64 -7.06 -8.15
C ASP A 153 28.18 -5.62 -8.20
N GLU A 154 29.16 -5.35 -9.06
CA GLU A 154 29.70 -3.99 -9.27
C GLU A 154 28.62 -3.04 -9.81
N GLN A 155 27.77 -3.50 -10.75
CA GLN A 155 26.68 -2.69 -11.30
C GLN A 155 25.55 -2.53 -10.29
N VAL A 156 25.28 -3.55 -9.49
CA VAL A 156 24.33 -3.46 -8.36
C VAL A 156 24.82 -2.40 -7.37
N ALA A 157 26.09 -2.45 -6.96
CA ALA A 157 26.65 -1.46 -6.05
C ALA A 157 26.57 -0.03 -6.62
N ALA A 158 26.91 0.16 -7.90
CA ALA A 158 26.83 1.47 -8.53
C ALA A 158 25.38 2.01 -8.63
N ALA A 159 24.40 1.14 -8.85
CA ALA A 159 22.99 1.51 -8.82
C ALA A 159 22.59 1.97 -7.41
N ILE A 160 22.95 1.21 -6.39
CA ILE A 160 22.64 1.53 -4.98
C ILE A 160 23.33 2.84 -4.55
N ASP A 161 24.59 3.05 -4.92
CA ASP A 161 25.29 4.31 -4.62
C ASP A 161 24.55 5.52 -5.20
N TRP A 162 24.04 5.40 -6.44
CA TRP A 162 23.21 6.46 -7.03
C TRP A 162 21.90 6.65 -6.29
N ILE A 163 21.20 5.59 -5.91
CA ILE A 163 19.91 5.67 -5.20
C ILE A 163 20.08 6.30 -3.81
N ASP A 164 21.14 5.95 -3.10
CA ASP A 164 21.48 6.57 -1.81
C ASP A 164 21.80 8.06 -1.98
N GLU A 165 22.53 8.44 -3.05
CA GLU A 165 22.83 9.83 -3.38
C GLU A 165 21.55 10.61 -3.77
N ARG A 166 20.69 10.04 -4.62
CA ARG A 166 19.38 10.62 -4.96
C ARG A 166 18.54 10.88 -3.71
N THR A 167 18.44 9.88 -2.84
CA THR A 167 17.72 9.96 -1.55
C THR A 167 18.27 11.10 -0.69
N ARG A 168 19.59 11.19 -0.54
CA ARG A 168 20.26 12.24 0.22
C ARG A 168 19.96 13.64 -0.34
N ARG A 169 19.96 13.80 -1.66
CA ARG A 169 19.67 15.07 -2.35
C ARG A 169 18.23 15.50 -2.15
N LEU A 170 17.26 14.58 -2.35
CA LEU A 170 15.85 14.87 -2.15
C LEU A 170 15.57 15.24 -0.68
N ARG A 171 16.17 14.55 0.28
CA ARG A 171 16.10 14.90 1.72
C ARG A 171 16.70 16.26 2.04
N ALA A 172 17.73 16.66 1.32
CA ALA A 172 18.32 18.00 1.45
C ALA A 172 17.47 19.11 0.81
N GLY A 173 16.34 18.79 0.18
CA GLY A 173 15.47 19.73 -0.49
C GLY A 173 15.98 20.21 -1.85
N GLU A 174 16.89 19.46 -2.50
CA GLU A 174 17.33 19.80 -3.85
C GLU A 174 16.15 19.70 -4.83
N ASP A 175 16.13 20.60 -5.82
CA ASP A 175 15.09 20.62 -6.85
C ASP A 175 15.04 19.29 -7.61
N PRO A 176 13.88 18.60 -7.65
CA PRO A 176 13.69 17.36 -8.39
C PRO A 176 14.15 17.42 -9.85
N ALA A 177 14.02 18.55 -10.53
CA ALA A 177 14.51 18.72 -11.89
C ALA A 177 16.04 18.62 -11.95
N GLY A 178 16.75 19.24 -11.01
CA GLY A 178 18.22 19.12 -10.90
C GLY A 178 18.67 17.69 -10.57
N VAL A 179 17.95 17.01 -9.69
CA VAL A 179 18.21 15.61 -9.34
C VAL A 179 18.00 14.70 -10.57
N LEU A 180 16.95 14.94 -11.36
CA LEU A 180 16.70 14.20 -12.61
C LEU A 180 17.80 14.41 -13.65
N GLU A 181 18.33 15.63 -13.80
CA GLU A 181 19.47 15.88 -14.68
C GLU A 181 20.72 15.10 -14.28
N LEU A 182 20.98 15.00 -12.96
CA LEU A 182 22.09 14.19 -12.45
C LEU A 182 21.85 12.71 -12.70
N GLN A 183 20.62 12.22 -12.50
CA GLN A 183 20.23 10.84 -12.80
C GLN A 183 20.48 10.50 -14.26
N ARG A 184 20.11 11.36 -15.19
CA ARG A 184 20.28 11.17 -16.63
C ARG A 184 21.74 11.11 -17.09
N ARG A 185 22.70 11.58 -16.28
CA ARG A 185 24.14 11.40 -16.56
C ARG A 185 24.59 9.94 -16.50
N HIS A 186 23.77 9.07 -15.92
CA HIS A 186 24.01 7.64 -15.85
C HIS A 186 23.25 6.84 -16.93
N ALA A 187 22.61 7.51 -17.90
CA ALA A 187 21.74 6.86 -18.89
C ALA A 187 22.44 5.80 -19.78
N ASP A 188 23.77 5.83 -19.85
CA ASP A 188 24.60 4.85 -20.55
C ASP A 188 24.95 3.61 -19.69
N ARG A 189 24.58 3.61 -18.40
CA ARG A 189 24.90 2.53 -17.48
C ARG A 189 23.89 1.38 -17.61
N PRO A 190 24.35 0.11 -17.59
CA PRO A 190 23.44 -1.05 -17.69
C PRO A 190 22.35 -1.10 -16.62
N TRP A 191 22.63 -0.59 -15.42
CA TRP A 191 21.71 -0.55 -14.30
C TRP A 191 20.70 0.61 -14.36
N TYR A 192 20.87 1.56 -15.28
CA TYR A 192 20.08 2.80 -15.28
C TYR A 192 18.57 2.53 -15.37
N GLU A 193 18.13 1.80 -16.39
CA GLU A 193 16.71 1.53 -16.61
C GLU A 193 16.10 0.75 -15.45
N PRO A 194 16.63 -0.42 -15.00
CA PRO A 194 16.06 -1.15 -13.88
C PRO A 194 15.98 -0.33 -12.58
N ALA A 195 16.96 0.53 -12.33
CA ALA A 195 17.04 1.31 -11.10
C ALA A 195 16.14 2.56 -11.10
N THR A 196 15.84 3.14 -12.29
CA THR A 196 15.25 4.49 -12.35
C THR A 196 13.85 4.55 -12.96
N ARG A 197 13.37 3.51 -13.61
CA ARG A 197 12.12 3.50 -14.41
C ARG A 197 10.87 4.02 -13.70
N TYR A 198 10.78 3.91 -12.36
CA TYR A 198 9.64 4.42 -11.59
C TYR A 198 9.80 5.88 -11.16
N PHE A 199 11.03 6.42 -11.21
CA PHE A 199 11.37 7.78 -10.80
C PHE A 199 12.23 8.46 -11.87
N ASP A 200 11.72 8.49 -13.10
CA ASP A 200 12.39 9.03 -14.28
C ASP A 200 11.81 10.36 -14.78
N THR A 201 10.85 10.92 -14.03
CA THR A 201 10.25 12.24 -14.30
C THR A 201 10.40 13.18 -13.10
N VAL A 202 10.27 14.49 -13.36
CA VAL A 202 10.31 15.51 -12.30
C VAL A 202 9.18 15.28 -11.30
N ASP A 203 7.97 15.00 -11.77
CA ASP A 203 6.79 14.81 -10.93
C ASP A 203 6.94 13.58 -10.01
N MET A 204 7.49 12.47 -10.53
CA MET A 204 7.73 11.27 -9.73
C MET A 204 8.84 11.48 -8.69
N LEU A 205 9.90 12.23 -9.01
CA LEU A 205 10.92 12.60 -8.02
C LEU A 205 10.39 13.58 -6.99
N ALA A 206 9.53 14.52 -7.39
CA ALA A 206 8.85 15.43 -6.47
C ALA A 206 7.88 14.67 -5.55
N TYR A 207 7.17 13.67 -6.09
CA TYR A 207 6.34 12.77 -5.29
C TYR A 207 7.18 11.97 -4.29
N LEU A 208 8.27 11.34 -4.73
CA LEU A 208 9.19 10.63 -3.83
C LEU A 208 9.71 11.54 -2.71
N ALA A 209 10.10 12.78 -3.03
CA ALA A 209 10.60 13.74 -2.05
C ALA A 209 9.59 14.05 -0.93
N ARG A 210 8.27 14.00 -1.23
CA ARG A 210 7.21 14.20 -0.20
C ARG A 210 7.07 13.03 0.75
N LEU A 211 7.50 11.84 0.35
CA LEU A 211 7.32 10.59 1.10
C LEU A 211 8.58 10.14 1.83
N ILE A 212 9.76 10.60 1.36
CA ILE A 212 11.06 9.96 1.63
C ILE A 212 11.47 9.97 3.11
N ASP A 213 10.91 10.85 3.91
CA ASP A 213 11.18 10.97 5.36
C ASP A 213 10.21 10.19 6.23
N PHE A 214 9.24 9.50 5.63
CA PHE A 214 8.30 8.70 6.39
C PHE A 214 8.99 7.50 7.03
N GLU A 215 8.78 7.32 8.34
CA GLU A 215 9.36 6.23 9.13
C GLU A 215 8.26 5.46 9.89
N PRO A 216 7.88 4.25 9.44
CA PRO A 216 6.85 3.44 10.08
C PRO A 216 7.09 3.18 11.55
N ALA A 217 8.36 3.05 11.97
CA ALA A 217 8.72 2.82 13.37
C ALA A 217 8.27 3.95 14.32
N ALA A 218 8.11 5.18 13.80
CA ALA A 218 7.58 6.31 14.57
C ALA A 218 6.05 6.29 14.69
N VAL A 219 5.36 5.62 13.76
CA VAL A 219 3.88 5.63 13.65
C VAL A 219 3.26 4.38 14.24
N LEU A 220 3.87 3.21 14.06
CA LEU A 220 3.37 1.92 14.55
C LEU A 220 2.95 1.92 16.03
N PRO A 221 3.68 2.57 16.97
CA PRO A 221 3.27 2.63 18.38
C PRO A 221 1.95 3.36 18.63
N GLU A 222 1.50 4.18 17.68
CA GLU A 222 0.24 4.93 17.78
C GLU A 222 -0.96 4.15 17.19
N VAL A 223 -0.73 3.03 16.49
CA VAL A 223 -1.78 2.12 16.00
C VAL A 223 -2.32 1.30 17.17
N ARG A 224 -3.38 1.81 17.83
CA ARG A 224 -3.93 1.23 19.05
C ARG A 224 -5.14 0.35 18.83
N CYS A 225 -5.61 0.20 17.62
CA CYS A 225 -6.62 -0.79 17.24
C CYS A 225 -6.01 -2.17 16.99
N PRO A 226 -6.78 -3.26 17.02
CA PRO A 226 -6.31 -4.57 16.55
C PRO A 226 -5.76 -4.49 15.14
N ALA A 227 -4.55 -5.01 14.93
CA ALA A 227 -3.87 -4.97 13.64
C ALA A 227 -3.50 -6.37 13.13
N LEU A 228 -3.68 -6.61 11.83
CA LEU A 228 -3.26 -7.81 11.11
C LEU A 228 -2.24 -7.43 10.03
N ALA A 229 -1.04 -7.97 10.09
CA ALA A 229 0.02 -7.72 9.09
C ALA A 229 0.27 -8.98 8.26
N LEU A 230 0.17 -8.87 6.93
CA LEU A 230 0.25 -9.98 5.99
C LEU A 230 1.28 -9.68 4.91
N PHE A 231 2.16 -10.65 4.61
CA PHE A 231 3.26 -10.48 3.66
C PHE A 231 3.40 -11.69 2.73
N GLY A 232 3.78 -11.43 1.48
CA GLY A 232 4.28 -12.47 0.58
C GLY A 232 5.74 -12.78 0.88
N GLY A 233 6.09 -14.07 1.03
CA GLY A 233 7.47 -14.47 1.36
C GLY A 233 8.46 -14.32 0.21
N ALA A 234 7.95 -14.20 -1.03
CA ALA A 234 8.74 -13.95 -2.24
C ALA A 234 8.49 -12.53 -2.81
N ASP A 235 8.04 -11.59 -1.98
CA ASP A 235 7.78 -10.22 -2.36
C ASP A 235 9.08 -9.52 -2.83
N PRO A 236 9.18 -9.08 -4.10
CA PRO A 236 10.37 -8.42 -4.60
C PRO A 236 10.42 -6.91 -4.27
N LEU A 237 9.31 -6.34 -3.80
CA LEU A 237 9.16 -4.90 -3.60
C LEU A 237 9.34 -4.49 -2.14
N VAL A 238 8.97 -5.36 -1.20
CA VAL A 238 8.99 -5.08 0.23
C VAL A 238 10.05 -5.94 0.92
N PRO A 239 10.97 -5.35 1.69
CA PRO A 239 11.91 -6.10 2.52
C PRO A 239 11.15 -6.75 3.68
N VAL A 240 10.68 -8.00 3.49
CA VAL A 240 9.78 -8.70 4.42
C VAL A 240 10.39 -8.90 5.81
N PRO A 241 11.63 -9.40 5.98
CA PRO A 241 12.17 -9.64 7.33
C PRO A 241 12.23 -8.37 8.20
N PRO A 242 12.78 -7.21 7.76
CA PRO A 242 12.77 -6.00 8.58
C PRO A 242 11.36 -5.43 8.76
N SER A 243 10.45 -5.60 7.79
CA SER A 243 9.05 -5.19 7.94
C SER A 243 8.33 -5.98 9.03
N VAL A 244 8.50 -7.30 9.05
CA VAL A 244 7.99 -8.17 10.13
C VAL A 244 8.54 -7.75 11.49
N ALA A 245 9.86 -7.51 11.58
CA ALA A 245 10.48 -7.08 12.83
C ALA A 245 9.91 -5.74 13.33
N ALA A 246 9.67 -4.78 12.44
CA ALA A 246 9.09 -3.47 12.78
C ALA A 246 7.65 -3.61 13.32
N TRP A 247 6.81 -4.42 12.67
CA TRP A 247 5.45 -4.68 13.14
C TRP A 247 5.41 -5.34 14.51
N VAL A 248 6.25 -6.37 14.73
CA VAL A 248 6.34 -7.10 16.01
C VAL A 248 6.82 -6.19 17.14
N ALA A 249 7.79 -5.30 16.84
CA ALA A 249 8.34 -4.41 17.85
C ALA A 249 7.47 -3.17 18.12
N GLY A 250 6.76 -2.67 17.09
CA GLY A 250 6.12 -1.35 17.12
C GLY A 250 4.61 -1.38 17.36
N ALA A 251 3.87 -2.40 16.89
CA ALA A 251 2.41 -2.40 16.96
C ALA A 251 1.90 -2.95 18.32
N PRO A 252 1.33 -2.12 19.22
CA PRO A 252 0.98 -2.53 20.58
C PRO A 252 -0.20 -3.51 20.63
N ARG A 253 -1.00 -3.57 19.58
CA ARG A 253 -2.16 -4.46 19.45
C ARG A 253 -2.10 -5.31 18.18
N LEU A 254 -0.91 -5.82 17.85
CA LEU A 254 -0.74 -6.78 16.76
C LEU A 254 -1.51 -8.06 17.08
N ALA A 255 -2.68 -8.23 16.45
CA ALA A 255 -3.57 -9.37 16.66
C ALA A 255 -3.12 -10.60 15.84
N GLY A 256 -2.40 -10.39 14.75
CA GLY A 256 -1.85 -11.44 13.93
C GLY A 256 -0.81 -10.93 12.94
N LEU A 257 0.11 -11.82 12.56
CA LEU A 257 1.08 -11.60 11.51
C LEU A 257 1.32 -12.90 10.76
N ALA A 258 1.31 -12.85 9.43
CA ALA A 258 1.66 -14.00 8.61
C ALA A 258 2.54 -13.63 7.43
N VAL A 259 3.45 -14.54 7.10
CA VAL A 259 4.24 -14.52 5.87
C VAL A 259 3.85 -15.76 5.07
N PHE A 260 3.36 -15.58 3.84
CA PHE A 260 2.93 -16.66 2.95
C PHE A 260 4.10 -17.08 2.07
N PRO A 261 4.69 -18.28 2.29
CA PRO A 261 5.84 -18.73 1.53
C PRO A 261 5.55 -18.80 0.02
N GLY A 262 6.48 -18.29 -0.79
CA GLY A 262 6.36 -18.31 -2.26
C GLY A 262 5.35 -17.33 -2.84
N ALA A 263 4.59 -16.61 -2.02
CA ALA A 263 3.68 -15.59 -2.50
C ALA A 263 4.41 -14.29 -2.85
N ASP A 264 3.99 -13.63 -3.92
CA ASP A 264 4.49 -12.35 -4.40
C ASP A 264 3.94 -11.15 -3.59
N HIS A 265 4.16 -9.92 -4.09
CA HIS A 265 3.66 -8.69 -3.49
C HIS A 265 2.13 -8.62 -3.36
N GLY A 266 1.39 -9.21 -4.30
CA GLY A 266 -0.07 -9.32 -4.28
C GLY A 266 -0.60 -10.55 -3.56
N LEU A 267 0.24 -11.29 -2.86
CA LEU A 267 -0.05 -12.59 -2.25
C LEU A 267 -0.46 -13.69 -3.25
N PHE A 268 -0.02 -13.61 -4.49
CA PHE A 268 -0.21 -14.65 -5.48
C PHE A 268 0.96 -15.66 -5.47
N VAL A 269 0.65 -16.95 -5.63
CA VAL A 269 1.65 -18.04 -5.60
C VAL A 269 2.00 -18.58 -7.00
N ALA A 270 1.50 -17.95 -8.06
CA ALA A 270 1.81 -18.28 -9.43
C ALA A 270 2.02 -17.02 -10.27
N ASP A 271 2.80 -17.15 -11.33
CA ASP A 271 3.00 -16.07 -12.29
C ASP A 271 1.68 -15.70 -12.99
N PRO A 272 1.51 -14.43 -13.38
CA PRO A 272 0.34 -14.00 -14.11
C PRO A 272 0.26 -14.67 -15.48
N GLU A 273 -0.87 -15.33 -15.77
CA GLU A 273 -1.18 -15.87 -17.08
C GLU A 273 -2.19 -14.97 -17.80
N PRO A 274 -2.00 -14.65 -19.10
CA PRO A 274 -2.95 -13.84 -19.85
C PRO A 274 -4.37 -14.44 -19.83
N GLY A 275 -5.35 -13.64 -19.41
CA GLY A 275 -6.77 -14.03 -19.37
C GLY A 275 -7.17 -14.93 -18.21
N VAL A 276 -6.28 -15.24 -17.29
CA VAL A 276 -6.58 -16.00 -16.07
C VAL A 276 -6.87 -15.04 -14.91
N ASP A 277 -7.99 -15.26 -14.23
CA ASP A 277 -8.31 -14.55 -12.98
C ASP A 277 -7.32 -14.98 -11.88
N ARG A 278 -6.44 -14.05 -11.51
CA ARG A 278 -5.41 -14.28 -10.48
C ARG A 278 -5.97 -14.49 -9.08
N THR A 279 -7.21 -14.10 -8.81
CA THR A 279 -7.79 -14.30 -7.48
C THR A 279 -7.91 -15.76 -7.07
N GLY A 280 -7.92 -16.70 -8.03
CA GLY A 280 -7.80 -18.13 -7.81
C GLY A 280 -6.38 -18.60 -7.45
N GLN A 281 -5.35 -17.73 -7.61
CA GLN A 281 -3.93 -18.02 -7.34
C GLN A 281 -3.44 -17.43 -6.02
N LEU A 282 -4.35 -16.90 -5.19
CA LEU A 282 -4.00 -16.36 -3.89
C LEU A 282 -3.38 -17.41 -2.96
N ALA A 283 -2.46 -16.99 -2.12
CA ALA A 283 -1.77 -17.85 -1.18
C ALA A 283 -2.75 -18.66 -0.31
N PRO A 284 -2.57 -19.98 -0.20
CA PRO A 284 -3.43 -20.81 0.64
C PRO A 284 -3.46 -20.31 2.08
N GLY A 285 -4.67 -20.16 2.64
CA GLY A 285 -4.87 -19.68 4.00
C GLY A 285 -5.02 -18.14 4.14
N PHE A 286 -4.71 -17.35 3.12
CA PHE A 286 -4.85 -15.89 3.18
C PHE A 286 -6.31 -15.46 3.43
N LEU A 287 -7.24 -15.78 2.54
CA LEU A 287 -8.66 -15.40 2.69
C LEU A 287 -9.28 -15.98 3.97
N PRO A 288 -9.07 -17.26 4.35
CA PRO A 288 -9.51 -17.77 5.65
C PRO A 288 -8.99 -17.00 6.85
N MET A 289 -7.71 -16.57 6.84
CA MET A 289 -7.13 -15.77 7.93
C MET A 289 -7.77 -14.38 7.99
N LEU A 290 -7.89 -13.69 6.85
CA LEU A 290 -8.56 -12.40 6.76
C LEU A 290 -10.01 -12.48 7.25
N GLY A 291 -10.79 -13.44 6.76
CA GLY A 291 -12.17 -13.65 7.19
C GLY A 291 -12.29 -13.99 8.67
N SER A 292 -11.35 -14.76 9.25
CA SER A 292 -11.31 -15.03 10.68
C SER A 292 -11.02 -13.78 11.50
N PHE A 293 -10.10 -12.95 11.04
CA PHE A 293 -9.79 -11.66 11.67
C PHE A 293 -10.99 -10.72 11.64
N LEU A 294 -11.67 -10.55 10.50
CA LEU A 294 -12.85 -9.71 10.37
C LEU A 294 -13.98 -10.13 11.35
N ARG A 295 -14.22 -11.44 11.50
CA ARG A 295 -15.18 -11.96 12.49
C ARG A 295 -14.72 -11.76 13.94
N SER A 296 -13.43 -11.68 14.20
CA SER A 296 -12.90 -11.51 15.57
C SER A 296 -12.97 -10.07 16.07
N VAL A 297 -13.06 -9.11 15.15
CA VAL A 297 -13.20 -7.68 15.47
C VAL A 297 -14.66 -7.23 15.40
N GLY A 298 -15.55 -8.06 14.78
CA GLY A 298 -16.99 -7.84 14.62
C GLY A 298 -17.85 -8.16 15.84
#